data_a6a6a6951def3d14e6e7f56980a3a7eb
#
_entry.id   a6a6a6951def3d14e6e7f56980a3a7eb
#
_cell.length_a   1.000
_cell.length_b   1.000
_cell.length_c   1.000
_cell.angle_alpha   90.00
_cell.angle_beta   90.00
_cell.angle_gamma   90.00
#
_symmetry.space_group_name_H-M   'P 1'
#
loop_
_entity.id
_entity.type
_entity.pdbx_description
1 polymer ?
#
loop_
_entity_poly.entity_id
_entity_poly.type
_entity_poly.pdbx_seq_one_letter_code
_entity_poly.pdbx_strand_id
1 'polypeptide(L)'
;MKRGKKYVEAAKLVDHTATYSAEEAVALVKKASTAKFDETVEAHIRTGCDGRHAEQQIRGAVVLPHGTGKTVRVLVFAKGAKATEAEAAGADFVGGEELIPKIQNEGWFDFDVVVATPDMMGVVGRLGRVLGPKGLMPNPKAGTVTMDVTKAIADIKAGKIEYRLDKTNIVHVTVGKVSFTEEMLADNFKAIMDAIVKAKPSALKGQYIKNITLTSTMGPGVKVDTTKYLA
;
A
#
# COMPACT_ATOMS: atom_id res chain seq x y z
N MET A 1 -2.07 21.71 -19.61
CA MET A 1 -0.81 21.88 -18.85
C MET A 1 0.35 21.38 -19.69
N LYS A 2 1.45 22.15 -19.87
CA LYS A 2 2.62 21.66 -20.64
C LYS A 2 3.39 20.66 -19.77
N ARG A 3 3.60 19.44 -20.27
CA ARG A 3 4.41 18.40 -19.60
C ARG A 3 5.91 18.61 -19.88
N GLY A 4 6.75 18.17 -18.97
CA GLY A 4 8.21 18.27 -19.13
C GLY A 4 8.73 17.42 -20.30
N LYS A 5 9.87 17.81 -20.90
CA LYS A 5 10.46 17.14 -22.08
C LYS A 5 10.69 15.63 -21.83
N LYS A 6 11.28 15.25 -20.70
CA LYS A 6 11.52 13.84 -20.34
C LYS A 6 10.23 13.00 -20.28
N TYR A 7 9.17 13.57 -19.70
CA TYR A 7 7.88 12.88 -19.68
C TYR A 7 7.30 12.67 -21.09
N VAL A 8 7.43 13.68 -21.96
CA VAL A 8 6.94 13.58 -23.36
C VAL A 8 7.73 12.50 -24.13
N GLU A 9 9.02 12.38 -23.89
CA GLU A 9 9.85 11.33 -24.49
C GLU A 9 9.47 9.94 -23.95
N ALA A 10 9.30 9.80 -22.65
CA ALA A 10 8.86 8.55 -22.02
C ALA A 10 7.45 8.13 -22.51
N ALA A 11 6.53 9.10 -22.65
CA ALA A 11 5.17 8.84 -23.13
C ALA A 11 5.10 8.34 -24.57
N LYS A 12 6.09 8.64 -25.40
CA LYS A 12 6.18 8.09 -26.79
C LYS A 12 6.43 6.59 -26.81
N LEU A 13 6.95 6.01 -25.72
CA LEU A 13 7.22 4.58 -25.63
C LEU A 13 5.95 3.77 -25.33
N VAL A 14 4.88 4.44 -24.89
CA VAL A 14 3.63 3.79 -24.45
C VAL A 14 2.50 4.18 -25.39
N ASP A 15 1.89 3.20 -26.05
CA ASP A 15 0.64 3.42 -26.77
C ASP A 15 -0.52 3.44 -25.78
N HIS A 16 -1.13 4.60 -25.61
CA HIS A 16 -2.27 4.79 -24.69
C HIS A 16 -3.57 4.13 -25.16
N THR A 17 -3.65 3.69 -26.40
CA THR A 17 -4.81 2.98 -26.96
C THR A 17 -4.73 1.48 -26.75
N ALA A 18 -3.51 0.93 -26.65
CA ALA A 18 -3.26 -0.48 -26.42
C ALA A 18 -3.41 -0.88 -24.94
N THR A 19 -3.70 -2.16 -24.73
CA THR A 19 -3.63 -2.84 -23.44
C THR A 19 -2.52 -3.87 -23.49
N TYR A 20 -1.75 -3.98 -22.42
CA TYR A 20 -0.56 -4.81 -22.33
C TYR A 20 -0.76 -5.96 -21.34
N SER A 21 -0.07 -7.06 -21.51
CA SER A 21 0.02 -8.07 -20.46
C SER A 21 0.72 -7.50 -19.22
N ALA A 22 0.58 -8.14 -18.06
CA ALA A 22 1.21 -7.66 -16.84
C ALA A 22 2.75 -7.57 -16.96
N GLU A 23 3.35 -8.56 -17.62
CA GLU A 23 4.80 -8.66 -17.84
C GLU A 23 5.30 -7.55 -18.79
N GLU A 24 4.63 -7.35 -19.92
CA GLU A 24 4.92 -6.28 -20.87
C GLU A 24 4.75 -4.89 -20.25
N ALA A 25 3.70 -4.72 -19.44
CA ALA A 25 3.45 -3.46 -18.75
C ALA A 25 4.55 -3.12 -17.74
N VAL A 26 5.03 -4.12 -16.97
CA VAL A 26 6.15 -3.96 -16.05
C VAL A 26 7.43 -3.57 -16.80
N ALA A 27 7.75 -4.27 -17.89
CA ALA A 27 8.92 -3.96 -18.73
C ALA A 27 8.85 -2.54 -19.30
N LEU A 28 7.66 -2.11 -19.79
CA LEU A 28 7.44 -0.76 -20.31
C LEU A 28 7.56 0.32 -19.22
N VAL A 29 7.01 0.08 -18.02
CA VAL A 29 7.13 1.02 -16.89
C VAL A 29 8.60 1.22 -16.51
N LYS A 30 9.38 0.14 -16.43
CA LYS A 30 10.83 0.24 -16.16
C LYS A 30 11.57 1.01 -17.25
N LYS A 31 11.27 0.73 -18.52
CA LYS A 31 11.89 1.42 -19.67
C LYS A 31 11.52 2.90 -19.74
N ALA A 32 10.30 3.24 -19.32
CA ALA A 32 9.78 4.61 -19.34
C ALA A 32 10.17 5.44 -18.11
N SER A 33 10.83 4.85 -17.10
CA SER A 33 11.32 5.57 -15.94
C SER A 33 12.48 6.49 -16.32
N THR A 34 12.43 7.75 -15.88
CA THR A 34 13.41 8.79 -16.30
C THR A 34 14.00 9.57 -15.14
N ALA A 35 13.58 9.32 -13.90
CA ALA A 35 14.10 10.01 -12.73
C ALA A 35 15.53 9.54 -12.37
N LYS A 36 16.23 10.38 -11.62
CA LYS A 36 17.59 10.05 -11.11
C LYS A 36 17.57 9.30 -9.78
N PHE A 37 16.40 9.13 -9.18
CA PHE A 37 16.19 8.36 -7.96
C PHE A 37 15.49 7.04 -8.30
N ASP A 38 15.54 6.08 -7.39
CA ASP A 38 14.84 4.81 -7.53
C ASP A 38 13.33 5.01 -7.38
N GLU A 39 12.65 5.12 -8.54
CA GLU A 39 11.22 5.36 -8.61
C GLU A 39 10.42 4.19 -8.00
N THR A 40 9.26 4.48 -7.45
CA THR A 40 8.32 3.45 -7.02
C THR A 40 7.43 3.06 -8.19
N VAL A 41 7.24 1.75 -8.40
CA VAL A 41 6.25 1.20 -9.31
C VAL A 41 4.95 1.04 -8.56
N GLU A 42 3.88 1.63 -9.08
CA GLU A 42 2.55 1.68 -8.47
C GLU A 42 1.50 1.09 -9.39
N ALA A 43 0.51 0.42 -8.79
CA ALA A 43 -0.67 -0.08 -9.48
C ALA A 43 -1.90 0.73 -9.06
N HIS A 44 -2.66 1.18 -10.05
CA HIS A 44 -3.91 1.90 -9.87
C HIS A 44 -5.05 1.08 -10.48
N ILE A 45 -5.91 0.54 -9.63
CA ILE A 45 -6.94 -0.42 -10.00
C ILE A 45 -8.30 0.24 -9.81
N ARG A 46 -8.94 0.59 -10.92
CA ARG A 46 -10.29 1.14 -10.90
C ARG A 46 -11.30 0.01 -10.79
N THR A 47 -12.09 0.06 -9.73
CA THR A 47 -13.14 -0.93 -9.46
C THR A 47 -14.52 -0.43 -9.87
N GLY A 48 -15.48 -1.37 -9.96
CA GLY A 48 -16.89 -1.06 -10.14
C GLY A 48 -17.64 -0.80 -8.83
N CYS A 49 -16.95 -0.88 -7.68
CA CYS A 49 -17.55 -0.61 -6.37
C CYS A 49 -17.92 0.86 -6.20
N ASP A 50 -18.91 1.14 -5.40
CA ASP A 50 -19.24 2.49 -4.94
C ASP A 50 -18.75 2.66 -3.50
N GLY A 51 -17.66 3.42 -3.31
CA GLY A 51 -17.05 3.68 -2.02
C GLY A 51 -17.92 4.46 -1.03
N ARG A 52 -19.09 4.98 -1.46
CA ARG A 52 -20.09 5.62 -0.59
C ARG A 52 -20.86 4.59 0.25
N HIS A 53 -20.98 3.36 -0.22
CA HIS A 53 -21.64 2.28 0.47
C HIS A 53 -20.65 1.49 1.30
N ALA A 54 -20.89 1.38 2.62
CA ALA A 54 -20.00 0.67 3.54
C ALA A 54 -19.77 -0.80 3.15
N GLU A 55 -20.80 -1.44 2.56
CA GLU A 55 -20.77 -2.83 2.10
C GLU A 55 -19.90 -3.05 0.85
N GLN A 56 -19.61 -1.97 0.11
CA GLN A 56 -18.77 -2.00 -1.10
C GLN A 56 -17.37 -1.43 -0.86
N GLN A 57 -17.06 -1.03 0.37
CA GLN A 57 -15.74 -0.56 0.71
C GLN A 57 -14.74 -1.71 0.77
N ILE A 58 -13.70 -1.63 -0.06
CA ILE A 58 -12.59 -2.56 -0.07
C ILE A 58 -11.48 -1.98 0.80
N ARG A 59 -11.04 -2.75 1.79
CA ARG A 59 -9.87 -2.46 2.62
C ARG A 59 -9.26 -3.76 3.10
N GLY A 60 -7.97 -3.90 2.96
CA GLY A 60 -7.24 -5.08 3.39
C GLY A 60 -5.74 -4.83 3.42
N ALA A 61 -5.00 -5.90 3.63
CA ALA A 61 -3.55 -5.91 3.56
C ALA A 61 -3.07 -7.15 2.82
N VAL A 62 -1.91 -7.03 2.20
CA VAL A 62 -1.22 -8.13 1.51
C VAL A 62 0.27 -8.06 1.83
N VAL A 63 0.88 -9.21 2.04
CA VAL A 63 2.34 -9.32 2.18
C VAL A 63 2.91 -9.58 0.79
N LEU A 64 3.83 -8.73 0.35
CA LEU A 64 4.46 -8.87 -0.95
C LEU A 64 5.59 -9.90 -0.89
N PRO A 65 5.68 -10.85 -1.82
CA PRO A 65 6.73 -11.88 -1.84
C PRO A 65 8.15 -11.30 -1.82
N HIS A 66 8.35 -10.20 -2.51
CA HIS A 66 9.66 -9.53 -2.62
C HIS A 66 9.74 -8.21 -1.86
N GLY A 67 8.74 -7.93 -0.99
CA GLY A 67 8.65 -6.68 -0.24
C GLY A 67 8.42 -5.45 -1.11
N THR A 68 8.55 -4.27 -0.53
CA THR A 68 8.33 -2.98 -1.20
C THR A 68 9.64 -2.29 -1.64
N GLY A 69 10.81 -2.79 -1.22
CA GLY A 69 12.10 -2.13 -1.41
C GLY A 69 12.30 -0.88 -0.54
N LYS A 70 11.46 -0.67 0.47
CA LYS A 70 11.58 0.40 1.46
C LYS A 70 11.82 -0.20 2.84
N THR A 71 12.80 0.31 3.56
CA THR A 71 12.97 0.01 4.99
C THR A 71 11.89 0.74 5.77
N VAL A 72 11.02 -0.03 6.45
CA VAL A 72 9.87 0.50 7.19
C VAL A 72 10.23 0.60 8.66
N ARG A 73 10.04 1.79 9.26
CA ARG A 73 10.20 2.03 10.69
C ARG A 73 8.87 1.79 11.38
N VAL A 74 8.85 0.86 12.33
CA VAL A 74 7.64 0.40 13.01
C VAL A 74 7.57 0.98 14.43
N LEU A 75 6.50 1.70 14.72
CA LEU A 75 6.13 2.14 16.06
C LEU A 75 5.09 1.19 16.65
N VAL A 76 5.32 0.70 17.86
CA VAL A 76 4.40 -0.20 18.56
C VAL A 76 3.87 0.43 19.84
N PHE A 77 2.55 0.51 19.95
CA PHE A 77 1.87 0.85 21.18
C PHE A 77 1.50 -0.43 21.96
N ALA A 78 2.25 -0.73 23.00
CA ALA A 78 2.02 -1.90 23.85
C ALA A 78 2.41 -1.61 25.28
N LYS A 79 1.88 -2.39 26.24
CA LYS A 79 2.22 -2.32 27.68
C LYS A 79 2.75 -3.66 28.18
N GLY A 80 3.63 -3.59 29.21
CA GLY A 80 4.15 -4.76 29.93
C GLY A 80 4.85 -5.78 29.02
N ALA A 81 4.53 -7.05 29.15
CA ALA A 81 5.17 -8.13 28.41
C ALA A 81 5.10 -7.96 26.89
N LYS A 82 4.01 -7.36 26.35
CA LYS A 82 3.87 -7.11 24.92
C LYS A 82 4.83 -6.05 24.38
N ALA A 83 5.24 -5.10 25.23
CA ALA A 83 6.28 -4.15 24.85
C ALA A 83 7.64 -4.85 24.69
N THR A 84 8.00 -5.72 25.63
CA THR A 84 9.24 -6.50 25.55
C THR A 84 9.24 -7.47 24.34
N GLU A 85 8.09 -8.10 24.04
CA GLU A 85 7.93 -8.92 22.84
C GLU A 85 8.13 -8.10 21.56
N ALA A 86 7.61 -6.86 21.51
CA ALA A 86 7.75 -5.96 20.37
C ALA A 86 9.21 -5.54 20.15
N GLU A 87 9.95 -5.23 21.22
CA GLU A 87 11.38 -4.91 21.16
C GLU A 87 12.18 -6.12 20.64
N ALA A 88 11.91 -7.31 21.19
CA ALA A 88 12.56 -8.55 20.75
C ALA A 88 12.25 -8.90 19.28
N ALA A 89 11.06 -8.56 18.79
CA ALA A 89 10.66 -8.74 17.40
C ALA A 89 11.28 -7.69 16.45
N GLY A 90 12.00 -6.71 16.98
CA GLY A 90 12.72 -5.70 16.22
C GLY A 90 11.86 -4.49 15.84
N ALA A 91 10.89 -4.08 16.64
CA ALA A 91 10.24 -2.79 16.49
C ALA A 91 11.27 -1.66 16.65
N ASP A 92 11.14 -0.60 15.85
CA ASP A 92 12.07 0.52 15.90
C ASP A 92 11.76 1.45 17.07
N PHE A 93 10.48 1.55 17.44
CA PHE A 93 10.01 2.32 18.58
C PHE A 93 8.92 1.54 19.29
N VAL A 94 9.02 1.46 20.62
CA VAL A 94 8.01 0.83 21.47
C VAL A 94 7.67 1.76 22.61
N GLY A 95 6.39 1.87 22.96
CA GLY A 95 5.98 2.66 24.11
C GLY A 95 4.48 2.66 24.32
N GLY A 96 4.07 3.37 25.35
CA GLY A 96 2.69 3.50 25.81
C GLY A 96 2.15 4.91 25.69
N GLU A 97 1.57 5.40 26.79
CA GLU A 97 0.94 6.73 26.86
C GLU A 97 1.94 7.89 26.76
N GLU A 98 3.19 7.65 27.11
CA GLU A 98 4.28 8.63 27.08
C GLU A 98 4.62 9.12 25.65
N LEU A 99 4.27 8.33 24.63
CA LEU A 99 4.49 8.72 23.22
C LEU A 99 3.43 9.68 22.69
N ILE A 100 2.28 9.80 23.38
CA ILE A 100 1.18 10.68 22.93
C ILE A 100 1.60 12.15 22.91
N PRO A 101 2.16 12.73 24.01
CA PRO A 101 2.62 14.10 23.98
C PRO A 101 3.68 14.35 22.93
N LYS A 102 4.58 13.40 22.72
CA LYS A 102 5.64 13.49 21.72
C LYS A 102 5.10 13.59 20.30
N ILE A 103 4.10 12.77 19.96
CA ILE A 103 3.45 12.81 18.65
C ILE A 103 2.56 14.04 18.51
N GLN A 104 1.77 14.38 19.55
CA GLN A 104 0.76 15.44 19.47
C GLN A 104 1.35 16.84 19.56
N ASN A 105 2.31 17.05 20.48
CA ASN A 105 2.84 18.39 20.79
C ASN A 105 4.13 18.69 20.04
N GLU A 106 5.02 17.70 19.91
CA GLU A 106 6.32 17.86 19.25
C GLU A 106 6.27 17.56 17.74
N GLY A 107 5.16 16.97 17.24
CA GLY A 107 5.03 16.61 15.84
C GLY A 107 6.02 15.53 15.38
N TRP A 108 6.35 14.60 16.27
CA TRP A 108 7.27 13.52 15.96
C TRP A 108 6.61 12.42 15.13
N PHE A 109 7.15 12.17 13.91
CA PHE A 109 6.65 11.18 12.93
C PHE A 109 7.79 10.40 12.28
N ASP A 110 8.83 10.05 13.04
CA ASP A 110 9.97 9.29 12.51
C ASP A 110 9.66 7.80 12.30
N PHE A 111 8.41 7.46 12.10
CA PHE A 111 7.90 6.10 11.84
C PHE A 111 7.00 6.07 10.61
N ASP A 112 6.94 4.92 9.96
CA ASP A 112 6.19 4.71 8.72
C ASP A 112 4.92 3.88 8.96
N VAL A 113 4.90 3.02 9.96
CA VAL A 113 3.73 2.19 10.32
C VAL A 113 3.56 2.16 11.84
N VAL A 114 2.30 2.19 12.27
CA VAL A 114 1.93 2.08 13.68
C VAL A 114 1.19 0.77 13.92
N VAL A 115 1.66 0.00 14.89
CA VAL A 115 0.99 -1.21 15.41
C VAL A 115 0.51 -0.91 16.83
N ALA A 116 -0.65 -1.39 17.20
CA ALA A 116 -1.18 -1.22 18.55
C ALA A 116 -1.83 -2.52 19.05
N THR A 117 -1.67 -2.79 20.33
CA THR A 117 -2.49 -3.81 20.98
C THR A 117 -3.91 -3.27 21.21
N PRO A 118 -4.96 -4.12 21.20
CA PRO A 118 -6.35 -3.68 21.34
C PRO A 118 -6.62 -2.86 22.60
N ASP A 119 -5.95 -3.17 23.71
CA ASP A 119 -6.03 -2.44 24.98
C ASP A 119 -5.48 -1.01 24.87
N MET A 120 -4.47 -0.77 24.01
CA MET A 120 -3.91 0.55 23.77
C MET A 120 -4.73 1.41 22.80
N MET A 121 -5.70 0.84 22.10
CA MET A 121 -6.50 1.58 21.10
C MET A 121 -7.30 2.74 21.68
N GLY A 122 -7.75 2.64 22.95
CA GLY A 122 -8.40 3.76 23.65
C GLY A 122 -7.48 4.98 23.81
N VAL A 123 -6.20 4.73 24.01
CA VAL A 123 -5.14 5.73 24.14
C VAL A 123 -4.75 6.29 22.78
N VAL A 124 -4.47 5.41 21.82
CA VAL A 124 -4.12 5.76 20.43
C VAL A 124 -5.25 6.51 19.73
N GLY A 125 -6.51 6.26 20.11
CA GLY A 125 -7.69 6.96 19.59
C GLY A 125 -7.62 8.48 19.77
N ARG A 126 -6.93 8.98 20.82
CA ARG A 126 -6.70 10.43 21.05
C ARG A 126 -5.84 11.04 19.96
N LEU A 127 -4.97 10.24 19.33
CA LEU A 127 -4.11 10.65 18.21
C LEU A 127 -4.83 10.59 16.84
N GLY A 128 -6.10 10.16 16.80
CA GLY A 128 -6.84 9.97 15.55
C GLY A 128 -6.89 11.20 14.62
N ARG A 129 -6.95 12.40 15.21
CA ARG A 129 -6.93 13.67 14.44
C ARG A 129 -5.57 13.95 13.78
N VAL A 130 -4.51 13.36 14.30
CA VAL A 130 -3.13 13.57 13.84
C VAL A 130 -2.67 12.40 12.94
N LEU A 131 -2.89 11.17 13.38
CA LEU A 131 -2.50 9.96 12.64
C LEU A 131 -3.43 9.65 11.46
N GLY A 132 -4.75 9.97 11.59
CA GLY A 132 -5.75 9.68 10.58
C GLY A 132 -5.45 10.31 9.20
N PRO A 133 -5.25 11.64 9.11
CA PRO A 133 -4.93 12.31 7.85
C PRO A 133 -3.63 11.83 7.20
N LYS A 134 -2.67 11.34 8.01
CA LYS A 134 -1.39 10.81 7.55
C LYS A 134 -1.46 9.32 7.13
N GLY A 135 -2.62 8.66 7.33
CA GLY A 135 -2.76 7.23 7.03
C GLY A 135 -2.05 6.29 8.02
N LEU A 136 -1.59 6.82 9.17
CA LEU A 136 -0.81 6.08 10.17
C LEU A 136 -1.67 5.47 11.29
N MET A 137 -3.00 5.64 11.24
CA MET A 137 -3.90 5.14 12.29
C MET A 137 -4.02 3.61 12.22
N PRO A 138 -3.70 2.87 13.30
CA PRO A 138 -3.84 1.43 13.34
C PRO A 138 -5.27 0.97 13.04
N ASN A 139 -5.42 -0.15 12.32
CA ASN A 139 -6.72 -0.68 11.93
C ASN A 139 -6.73 -2.22 12.01
N PRO A 140 -7.78 -2.84 12.61
CA PRO A 140 -7.92 -4.30 12.66
C PRO A 140 -7.97 -4.95 11.26
N LYS A 141 -8.61 -4.31 10.28
CA LYS A 141 -8.72 -4.84 8.91
C LYS A 141 -7.37 -4.88 8.18
N ALA A 142 -6.45 -4.00 8.52
CA ALA A 142 -5.08 -4.02 8.02
C ALA A 142 -4.17 -4.95 8.84
N GLY A 143 -4.67 -5.48 9.96
CA GLY A 143 -3.89 -6.33 10.87
C GLY A 143 -2.80 -5.57 11.64
N THR A 144 -2.98 -4.24 11.80
CA THR A 144 -2.09 -3.39 12.61
C THR A 144 -2.63 -3.20 14.04
N VAL A 145 -3.82 -3.70 14.33
CA VAL A 145 -4.35 -3.86 15.69
C VAL A 145 -4.43 -5.35 15.99
N THR A 146 -3.54 -5.86 16.81
CA THR A 146 -3.42 -7.29 17.12
C THR A 146 -2.80 -7.57 18.47
N MET A 147 -3.10 -8.71 19.06
CA MET A 147 -2.42 -9.25 20.24
C MET A 147 -1.09 -9.93 19.90
N ASP A 148 -0.95 -10.40 18.66
CA ASP A 148 0.29 -11.01 18.16
C ASP A 148 1.16 -9.95 17.48
N VAL A 149 1.88 -9.23 18.33
CA VAL A 149 2.73 -8.12 17.92
C VAL A 149 3.94 -8.61 17.10
N THR A 150 4.51 -9.76 17.51
CA THR A 150 5.68 -10.34 16.85
C THR A 150 5.43 -10.65 15.39
N LYS A 151 4.31 -11.33 15.10
CA LYS A 151 3.91 -11.65 13.73
C LYS A 151 3.61 -10.39 12.92
N ALA A 152 2.90 -9.42 13.51
CA ALA A 152 2.59 -8.16 12.82
C ALA A 152 3.85 -7.40 12.40
N ILE A 153 4.86 -7.31 13.28
CA ILE A 153 6.15 -6.66 12.98
C ILE A 153 6.89 -7.42 11.88
N ALA A 154 6.94 -8.75 11.96
CA ALA A 154 7.58 -9.59 10.95
C ALA A 154 6.93 -9.40 9.57
N ASP A 155 5.59 -9.44 9.50
CA ASP A 155 4.84 -9.22 8.26
C ASP A 155 5.11 -7.82 7.67
N ILE A 156 5.11 -6.78 8.51
CA ILE A 156 5.35 -5.39 8.08
C ILE A 156 6.78 -5.25 7.52
N LYS A 157 7.77 -5.81 8.20
CA LYS A 157 9.17 -5.79 7.75
C LYS A 157 9.39 -6.67 6.51
N ALA A 158 8.58 -7.74 6.34
CA ALA A 158 8.57 -8.53 5.11
C ALA A 158 7.93 -7.80 3.91
N GLY A 159 7.29 -6.64 4.13
CA GLY A 159 6.70 -5.84 3.05
C GLY A 159 5.20 -5.94 2.95
N LYS A 160 4.50 -6.04 4.09
CA LYS A 160 3.05 -5.93 4.15
C LYS A 160 2.61 -4.53 3.77
N ILE A 161 1.73 -4.43 2.78
CA ILE A 161 1.11 -3.18 2.35
C ILE A 161 -0.38 -3.19 2.66
N GLU A 162 -0.93 -2.02 2.99
CA GLU A 162 -2.36 -1.83 3.12
C GLU A 162 -2.92 -1.29 1.80
N TYR A 163 -4.10 -1.77 1.40
CA TYR A 163 -4.85 -1.21 0.29
C TYR A 163 -6.24 -0.79 0.73
N ARG A 164 -6.71 0.32 0.17
CA ARG A 164 -8.01 0.90 0.46
C ARG A 164 -8.60 1.53 -0.78
N LEU A 165 -9.92 1.35 -0.96
CA LEU A 165 -10.70 2.03 -1.97
C LEU A 165 -10.79 3.52 -1.65
N ASP A 166 -10.48 4.37 -2.61
CA ASP A 166 -10.61 5.82 -2.48
C ASP A 166 -12.03 6.30 -2.84
N LYS A 167 -12.25 7.63 -2.78
CA LYS A 167 -13.54 8.25 -3.11
C LYS A 167 -13.89 8.19 -4.61
N THR A 168 -12.90 7.92 -5.46
CA THR A 168 -13.05 7.79 -6.91
C THR A 168 -13.17 6.35 -7.37
N ASN A 169 -13.28 5.43 -6.41
CA ASN A 169 -13.40 3.98 -6.61
C ASN A 169 -12.15 3.35 -7.22
N ILE A 170 -10.99 3.90 -6.85
CA ILE A 170 -9.68 3.40 -7.27
C ILE A 170 -8.92 2.90 -6.04
N VAL A 171 -8.22 1.79 -6.20
CA VAL A 171 -7.25 1.27 -5.24
C VAL A 171 -5.85 1.63 -5.74
N HIS A 172 -5.09 2.34 -4.93
CA HIS A 172 -3.71 2.73 -5.21
C HIS A 172 -2.78 1.91 -4.31
N VAL A 173 -1.85 1.18 -4.91
CA VAL A 173 -0.93 0.30 -4.18
C VAL A 173 0.47 0.33 -4.78
N THR A 174 1.47 0.22 -3.93
CA THR A 174 2.87 0.08 -4.33
C THR A 174 3.15 -1.37 -4.70
N VAL A 175 3.76 -1.59 -5.86
CA VAL A 175 4.20 -2.91 -6.35
C VAL A 175 5.65 -3.19 -5.95
N GLY A 176 6.51 -2.17 -6.03
CA GLY A 176 7.92 -2.28 -5.70
C GLY A 176 8.71 -1.07 -6.19
N LYS A 177 10.01 -1.26 -6.37
CA LYS A 177 10.93 -0.26 -6.90
C LYS A 177 11.34 -0.57 -8.34
N VAL A 178 11.69 0.46 -9.11
CA VAL A 178 12.20 0.28 -10.49
C VAL A 178 13.50 -0.54 -10.50
N SER A 179 14.28 -0.50 -9.42
CA SER A 179 15.48 -1.34 -9.23
C SER A 179 15.20 -2.84 -9.15
N PHE A 180 13.97 -3.26 -8.86
CA PHE A 180 13.59 -4.68 -8.83
C PHE A 180 13.66 -5.30 -10.22
N THR A 181 13.84 -6.61 -10.30
CA THR A 181 13.74 -7.35 -11.57
C THR A 181 12.29 -7.35 -12.08
N GLU A 182 12.10 -7.61 -13.35
CA GLU A 182 10.75 -7.68 -13.94
C GLU A 182 9.94 -8.83 -13.32
N GLU A 183 10.58 -9.95 -13.02
CA GLU A 183 9.97 -11.10 -12.35
C GLU A 183 9.47 -10.74 -10.95
N MET A 184 10.31 -10.07 -10.13
CA MET A 184 9.93 -9.64 -8.78
C MET A 184 8.71 -8.69 -8.80
N LEU A 185 8.67 -7.75 -9.76
CA LEU A 185 7.53 -6.85 -9.91
C LEU A 185 6.27 -7.57 -10.40
N ALA A 186 6.41 -8.55 -11.30
CA ALA A 186 5.30 -9.35 -11.79
C ALA A 186 4.71 -10.23 -10.67
N ASP A 187 5.53 -10.86 -9.84
CA ASP A 187 5.10 -11.67 -8.70
C ASP A 187 4.38 -10.81 -7.64
N ASN A 188 4.95 -9.66 -7.30
CA ASN A 188 4.32 -8.71 -6.39
C ASN A 188 2.98 -8.22 -6.93
N PHE A 189 2.92 -7.85 -8.21
CA PHE A 189 1.68 -7.42 -8.86
C PHE A 189 0.63 -8.53 -8.85
N LYS A 190 1.01 -9.77 -9.13
CA LYS A 190 0.12 -10.93 -9.07
C LYS A 190 -0.45 -11.12 -7.67
N ALA A 191 0.39 -11.07 -6.62
CA ALA A 191 -0.05 -11.19 -5.24
C ALA A 191 -1.06 -10.08 -4.84
N ILE A 192 -0.84 -8.85 -5.31
CA ILE A 192 -1.78 -7.72 -5.12
C ILE A 192 -3.11 -8.02 -5.81
N MET A 193 -3.07 -8.44 -7.08
CA MET A 193 -4.28 -8.72 -7.85
C MET A 193 -5.09 -9.87 -7.25
N ASP A 194 -4.44 -10.95 -6.83
CA ASP A 194 -5.09 -12.07 -6.17
C ASP A 194 -5.78 -11.65 -4.88
N ALA A 195 -5.14 -10.78 -4.08
CA ALA A 195 -5.73 -10.25 -2.85
C ALA A 195 -6.94 -9.36 -3.14
N ILE A 196 -6.87 -8.49 -4.16
CA ILE A 196 -7.96 -7.59 -4.55
C ILE A 196 -9.13 -8.39 -5.13
N VAL A 197 -8.88 -9.37 -5.99
CA VAL A 197 -9.94 -10.24 -6.56
C VAL A 197 -10.67 -10.99 -5.44
N LYS A 198 -9.95 -11.55 -4.47
CA LYS A 198 -10.54 -12.20 -3.28
C LYS A 198 -11.38 -11.25 -2.41
N ALA A 199 -11.03 -9.97 -2.41
CA ALA A 199 -11.74 -8.94 -1.63
C ALA A 199 -13.01 -8.41 -2.31
N LYS A 200 -13.45 -9.01 -3.45
CA LYS A 200 -14.68 -8.62 -4.17
C LYS A 200 -15.88 -8.65 -3.23
N PRO A 201 -16.58 -7.52 -3.03
CA PRO A 201 -17.79 -7.50 -2.20
C PRO A 201 -18.93 -8.29 -2.82
N SER A 202 -19.65 -9.10 -2.03
CA SER A 202 -20.81 -9.87 -2.49
C SER A 202 -21.98 -8.98 -2.97
N ALA A 203 -22.07 -7.78 -2.43
CA ALA A 203 -23.08 -6.79 -2.81
C ALA A 203 -22.84 -6.15 -4.19
N LEU A 204 -21.67 -6.36 -4.80
CA LEU A 204 -21.34 -5.78 -6.10
C LEU A 204 -22.05 -6.52 -7.23
N LYS A 205 -22.87 -5.80 -7.99
CA LYS A 205 -23.48 -6.27 -9.24
C LYS A 205 -22.67 -5.70 -10.43
N GLY A 206 -22.29 -6.57 -11.37
CA GLY A 206 -21.58 -6.19 -12.60
C GLY A 206 -20.06 -6.34 -12.49
N GLN A 207 -19.34 -5.66 -13.39
CA GLN A 207 -17.90 -5.79 -13.55
C GLN A 207 -17.15 -5.21 -12.33
N TYR A 208 -16.33 -6.05 -11.69
CA TYR A 208 -15.56 -5.66 -10.51
C TYR A 208 -14.33 -4.81 -10.87
N ILE A 209 -13.45 -5.31 -11.74
CA ILE A 209 -12.25 -4.59 -12.16
C ILE A 209 -12.54 -3.93 -13.51
N LYS A 210 -12.52 -2.59 -13.55
CA LYS A 210 -12.80 -1.82 -14.78
C LYS A 210 -11.55 -1.46 -15.53
N ASN A 211 -10.48 -1.10 -14.85
CA ASN A 211 -9.23 -0.70 -15.45
C ASN A 211 -8.07 -0.91 -14.49
N ILE A 212 -6.92 -1.29 -15.02
CA ILE A 212 -5.67 -1.43 -14.28
C ILE A 212 -4.62 -0.61 -14.99
N THR A 213 -3.87 0.20 -14.25
CA THR A 213 -2.77 0.99 -14.79
C THR A 213 -1.56 0.82 -13.90
N LEU A 214 -0.42 0.47 -14.50
CA LEU A 214 0.89 0.49 -13.84
C LEU A 214 1.63 1.76 -14.22
N THR A 215 2.34 2.35 -13.27
CA THR A 215 3.16 3.54 -13.52
C THR A 215 4.38 3.57 -12.59
N SER A 216 5.44 4.25 -13.01
CA SER A 216 6.47 4.70 -12.09
C SER A 216 6.14 6.10 -11.57
N THR A 217 6.79 6.53 -10.48
CA THR A 217 6.50 7.80 -9.79
C THR A 217 6.42 9.01 -10.75
N MET A 218 7.30 9.09 -11.73
CA MET A 218 7.36 10.21 -12.68
C MET A 218 7.03 9.80 -14.12
N GLY A 219 6.71 8.53 -14.34
CA GLY A 219 6.48 7.94 -15.67
C GLY A 219 5.05 8.07 -16.19
N PRO A 220 4.81 7.69 -17.44
CA PRO A 220 3.47 7.55 -18.00
C PRO A 220 2.78 6.30 -17.45
N GLY A 221 1.44 6.34 -17.41
CA GLY A 221 0.64 5.17 -17.05
C GLY A 221 0.53 4.18 -18.20
N VAL A 222 0.75 2.90 -17.92
CA VAL A 222 0.63 1.77 -18.85
C VAL A 222 -0.61 0.98 -18.48
N LYS A 223 -1.53 0.81 -19.43
CA LYS A 223 -2.77 0.04 -19.21
C LYS A 223 -2.50 -1.45 -19.26
N VAL A 224 -2.97 -2.17 -18.25
CA VAL A 224 -2.88 -3.64 -18.18
C VAL A 224 -4.19 -4.25 -18.63
N ASP A 225 -4.10 -5.38 -19.36
CA ASP A 225 -5.28 -6.15 -19.76
C ASP A 225 -6.00 -6.70 -18.51
N THR A 226 -7.30 -6.42 -18.45
CA THR A 226 -8.16 -6.82 -17.34
C THR A 226 -8.82 -8.19 -17.55
N THR A 227 -8.70 -8.78 -18.73
CA THR A 227 -9.43 -10.01 -19.12
C THR A 227 -9.17 -11.16 -18.14
N LYS A 228 -7.95 -11.28 -17.63
CA LYS A 228 -7.56 -12.31 -16.64
C LYS A 228 -8.20 -12.12 -15.26
N TYR A 229 -8.77 -10.94 -14.97
CA TYR A 229 -9.27 -10.53 -13.65
C TYR A 229 -10.78 -10.25 -13.65
N LEU A 230 -11.50 -10.65 -14.70
CA LEU A 230 -12.94 -10.42 -14.87
C LEU A 230 -13.81 -11.42 -14.08
N ALA A 231 -13.34 -11.99 -12.99
CA ALA A 231 -14.07 -12.94 -12.16
C ALA A 231 -15.22 -12.30 -11.36
#